data_796942909fdc904228a855c3177c71dc
#
_entry.id   796942909fdc904228a855c3177c71dc
#
_cell.length_a   1.000
_cell.length_b   1.000
_cell.length_c   1.000
_cell.angle_alpha   90.00
_cell.angle_beta   90.00
_cell.angle_gamma   90.00
#
_symmetry.space_group_name_H-M   'P 1'
#
loop_
_entity.id
_entity.type
_entity.pdbx_description
1 polymer ?
#
loop_
_entity_poly.entity_id
_entity_poly.type
_entity_poly.pdbx_seq_one_letter_code
_entity_poly.pdbx_strand_id
1 'polypeptide(L)'
;MDLTLLVWGDAGWGDEMFFGALMTLAVAASSYALGIVIGAGGAAMKLSNWVILRFLADVYTTIIRGIPELLVIYLVFFGGGAVLRAVAKGLFGYGEFIDLPIFVTGMICIGLSAGAYATEVIRGAVLAVPVGQIEAARAVGMSRALRFWRILVPQVARYALPGLGNVWQLTLKETSLISVIGLVEIMRQAAVGAGSTKEPFTFYITAFVLYLGLASISNRGFLRAEGWANRGVRTA
;
A
#
# COMPACT_ATOMS: atom_id res chain seq x y z
N MET A 1 9.14 32.71 4.01
CA MET A 1 8.27 31.83 3.20
C MET A 1 7.74 32.67 2.05
N ASP A 2 8.18 32.36 0.85
CA ASP A 2 7.77 33.10 -0.35
C ASP A 2 6.69 32.30 -1.09
N LEU A 3 5.43 32.71 -0.92
CA LEU A 3 4.28 32.06 -1.56
C LEU A 3 4.17 32.38 -3.06
N THR A 4 4.90 33.37 -3.56
CA THR A 4 4.90 33.71 -4.99
C THR A 4 5.51 32.58 -5.83
N LEU A 5 6.39 31.78 -5.21
CA LEU A 5 6.97 30.59 -5.83
C LEU A 5 5.95 29.45 -6.10
N LEU A 6 4.76 29.52 -5.51
CA LEU A 6 3.70 28.51 -5.68
C LEU A 6 2.62 28.95 -6.67
N VAL A 7 2.89 29.98 -7.45
CA VAL A 7 1.99 30.39 -8.54
C VAL A 7 1.96 29.30 -9.62
N TRP A 8 0.83 29.18 -10.30
CA TRP A 8 0.63 28.20 -11.36
C TRP A 8 1.28 28.63 -12.68
N GLY A 9 1.91 27.68 -13.39
CA GLY A 9 2.55 27.88 -14.68
C GLY A 9 4.02 28.29 -14.57
N ASP A 10 4.65 28.67 -15.69
CA ASP A 10 6.09 28.87 -15.86
C ASP A 10 6.76 29.86 -14.85
N ALA A 11 5.96 30.68 -14.17
CA ALA A 11 6.43 31.62 -13.16
C ALA A 11 6.53 31.02 -11.75
N GLY A 12 6.09 29.82 -11.53
CA GLY A 12 6.05 29.18 -10.21
C GLY A 12 6.14 27.67 -10.25
N TRP A 13 5.83 27.02 -9.13
CA TRP A 13 5.93 25.56 -8.90
C TRP A 13 4.59 24.95 -8.49
N GLY A 14 3.48 25.68 -8.65
CA GLY A 14 2.17 25.24 -8.17
C GLY A 14 1.65 24.01 -8.91
N ASP A 15 1.80 24.00 -10.20
CA ASP A 15 1.42 22.88 -11.08
C ASP A 15 2.33 21.67 -10.89
N GLU A 16 3.64 21.84 -10.74
CA GLU A 16 4.55 20.73 -10.46
C GLU A 16 4.21 20.07 -9.13
N MET A 17 3.94 20.86 -8.08
CA MET A 17 3.53 20.33 -6.79
C MET A 17 2.16 19.64 -6.87
N PHE A 18 1.24 20.16 -7.66
CA PHE A 18 -0.07 19.52 -7.90
C PHE A 18 0.06 18.20 -8.66
N PHE A 19 0.81 18.17 -9.76
CA PHE A 19 1.06 16.92 -10.51
C PHE A 19 1.86 15.93 -9.68
N GLY A 20 2.80 16.40 -8.84
CA GLY A 20 3.48 15.58 -7.85
C GLY A 20 2.49 14.94 -6.87
N ALA A 21 1.47 15.67 -6.42
CA ALA A 21 0.43 15.14 -5.54
C ALA A 21 -0.44 14.07 -6.23
N LEU A 22 -0.78 14.28 -7.50
CA LEU A 22 -1.48 13.26 -8.30
C LEU A 22 -0.64 12.00 -8.48
N MET A 23 0.66 12.15 -8.73
CA MET A 23 1.59 11.01 -8.85
C MET A 23 1.70 10.26 -7.52
N THR A 24 1.85 10.95 -6.39
CA THR A 24 1.81 10.37 -5.04
C THR A 24 0.55 9.53 -4.84
N LEU A 25 -0.61 10.07 -5.18
CA LEU A 25 -1.89 9.37 -5.05
C LEU A 25 -1.98 8.14 -5.97
N ALA A 26 -1.51 8.27 -7.22
CA ALA A 26 -1.50 7.16 -8.18
C ALA A 26 -0.64 5.99 -7.72
N VAL A 27 0.57 6.28 -7.23
CA VAL A 27 1.47 5.26 -6.67
C VAL A 27 0.87 4.66 -5.40
N ALA A 28 0.39 5.48 -4.46
CA ALA A 28 -0.23 4.99 -3.23
C ALA A 28 -1.42 4.06 -3.53
N ALA A 29 -2.32 4.47 -4.43
CA ALA A 29 -3.51 3.69 -4.76
C ALA A 29 -3.16 2.36 -5.45
N SER A 30 -2.24 2.38 -6.41
CA SER A 30 -1.81 1.17 -7.13
C SER A 30 -1.03 0.21 -6.21
N SER A 31 -0.12 0.73 -5.38
CA SER A 31 0.62 -0.05 -4.37
C SER A 31 -0.32 -0.66 -3.33
N TYR A 32 -1.27 0.12 -2.83
CA TYR A 32 -2.27 -0.36 -1.88
C TYR A 32 -3.16 -1.45 -2.47
N ALA A 33 -3.65 -1.28 -3.71
CA ALA A 33 -4.44 -2.30 -4.39
C ALA A 33 -3.65 -3.61 -4.56
N LEU A 34 -2.39 -3.54 -4.98
CA LEU A 34 -1.48 -4.67 -5.04
C LEU A 34 -1.29 -5.29 -3.65
N GLY A 35 -1.07 -4.45 -2.63
CA GLY A 35 -0.91 -4.86 -1.24
C GLY A 35 -2.12 -5.60 -0.68
N ILE A 36 -3.34 -5.17 -1.00
CA ILE A 36 -4.57 -5.89 -0.60
C ILE A 36 -4.63 -7.29 -1.23
N VAL A 37 -4.29 -7.41 -2.51
CA VAL A 37 -4.26 -8.71 -3.20
C VAL A 37 -3.23 -9.66 -2.56
N ILE A 38 -2.01 -9.17 -2.36
CA ILE A 38 -0.94 -9.93 -1.69
C ILE A 38 -1.36 -10.26 -0.24
N GLY A 39 -1.93 -9.30 0.48
CA GLY A 39 -2.39 -9.45 1.85
C GLY A 39 -3.48 -10.51 2.01
N ALA A 40 -4.45 -10.54 1.11
CA ALA A 40 -5.49 -11.57 1.09
C ALA A 40 -4.90 -12.97 0.83
N GLY A 41 -3.98 -13.08 -0.13
CA GLY A 41 -3.24 -14.32 -0.40
C GLY A 41 -2.40 -14.77 0.79
N GLY A 42 -1.62 -13.86 1.40
CA GLY A 42 -0.80 -14.13 2.57
C GLY A 42 -1.63 -14.57 3.79
N ALA A 43 -2.76 -13.90 4.04
CA ALA A 43 -3.69 -14.29 5.10
C ALA A 43 -4.28 -15.70 4.86
N ALA A 44 -4.67 -16.01 3.62
CA ALA A 44 -5.15 -17.34 3.26
C ALA A 44 -4.06 -18.40 3.46
N MET A 45 -2.81 -18.10 3.11
CA MET A 45 -1.67 -19.01 3.35
C MET A 45 -1.43 -19.23 4.84
N LYS A 46 -1.45 -18.17 5.67
CA LYS A 46 -1.26 -18.26 7.13
C LYS A 46 -2.39 -19.01 7.83
N LEU A 47 -3.60 -18.97 7.30
CA LEU A 47 -4.78 -19.69 7.82
C LEU A 47 -4.91 -21.10 7.24
N SER A 48 -4.04 -21.50 6.32
CA SER A 48 -4.04 -22.83 5.69
C SER A 48 -3.59 -23.91 6.68
N ASN A 49 -4.06 -25.13 6.49
CA ASN A 49 -3.56 -26.31 7.19
C ASN A 49 -2.17 -26.77 6.71
N TRP A 50 -1.69 -26.27 5.58
CA TRP A 50 -0.41 -26.65 4.99
C TRP A 50 0.75 -25.91 5.64
N VAL A 51 1.62 -26.65 6.34
CA VAL A 51 2.77 -26.09 7.08
C VAL A 51 3.68 -25.24 6.17
N ILE A 52 3.91 -25.71 4.93
CA ILE A 52 4.78 -25.01 3.97
C ILE A 52 4.19 -23.63 3.62
N LEU A 53 2.87 -23.53 3.36
CA LEU A 53 2.24 -22.25 3.02
C LEU A 53 2.30 -21.28 4.19
N ARG A 54 2.05 -21.76 5.41
CA ARG A 54 2.19 -20.92 6.63
C ARG A 54 3.62 -20.43 6.78
N PHE A 55 4.59 -21.33 6.67
CA PHE A 55 6.01 -20.98 6.80
C PHE A 55 6.42 -19.90 5.77
N LEU A 56 6.06 -20.06 4.49
CA LEU A 56 6.38 -19.07 3.45
C LEU A 56 5.75 -17.72 3.75
N ALA A 57 4.49 -17.67 4.18
CA ALA A 57 3.81 -16.44 4.52
C ALA A 57 4.40 -15.79 5.79
N ASP A 58 4.83 -16.60 6.78
CA ASP A 58 5.50 -16.12 8.00
C ASP A 58 6.87 -15.52 7.66
N VAL A 59 7.67 -16.19 6.85
CA VAL A 59 8.97 -15.69 6.36
C VAL A 59 8.80 -14.36 5.64
N TYR A 60 7.85 -14.30 4.68
CA TYR A 60 7.55 -13.08 3.93
C TYR A 60 7.20 -11.91 4.86
N THR A 61 6.22 -12.09 5.73
CA THR A 61 5.76 -11.00 6.61
C THR A 61 6.82 -10.60 7.64
N THR A 62 7.61 -11.54 8.13
CA THR A 62 8.68 -11.28 9.09
C THR A 62 9.82 -10.49 8.44
N ILE A 63 10.26 -10.89 7.25
CA ILE A 63 11.34 -10.22 6.54
C ILE A 63 10.91 -8.80 6.15
N ILE A 64 9.79 -8.67 5.42
CA ILE A 64 9.36 -7.36 4.88
C ILE A 64 9.06 -6.35 5.98
N ARG A 65 8.46 -6.77 7.09
CA ARG A 65 8.17 -5.89 8.23
C ARG A 65 9.37 -5.66 9.16
N GLY A 66 10.41 -6.48 9.04
CA GLY A 66 11.60 -6.41 9.87
C GLY A 66 12.76 -5.60 9.27
N ILE A 67 12.71 -5.26 7.99
CA ILE A 67 13.75 -4.47 7.31
C ILE A 67 13.22 -3.08 6.92
N PRO A 68 14.08 -2.05 6.85
CA PRO A 68 13.70 -0.72 6.41
C PRO A 68 13.18 -0.73 4.96
N GLU A 69 12.01 -0.10 4.70
CA GLU A 69 11.40 -0.05 3.36
C GLU A 69 12.34 0.56 2.32
N LEU A 70 13.11 1.58 2.70
CA LEU A 70 14.09 2.21 1.80
C LEU A 70 15.13 1.18 1.30
N LEU A 71 15.53 0.23 2.14
CA LEU A 71 16.44 -0.84 1.75
C LEU A 71 15.78 -1.78 0.72
N VAL A 72 14.51 -2.11 0.92
CA VAL A 72 13.74 -2.90 -0.07
C VAL A 72 13.71 -2.20 -1.42
N ILE A 73 13.43 -0.89 -1.43
CA ILE A 73 13.39 -0.08 -2.65
C ILE A 73 14.75 -0.14 -3.36
N TYR A 74 15.86 0.05 -2.65
CA TYR A 74 17.19 -0.01 -3.24
C TYR A 74 17.53 -1.40 -3.79
N LEU A 75 17.24 -2.45 -3.04
CA LEU A 75 17.51 -3.82 -3.48
C LEU A 75 16.71 -4.19 -4.73
N VAL A 76 15.44 -3.78 -4.79
CA VAL A 76 14.59 -4.06 -5.96
C VAL A 76 14.99 -3.18 -7.14
N PHE A 77 15.27 -1.90 -6.93
CA PHE A 77 15.61 -0.98 -8.00
C PHE A 77 16.96 -1.31 -8.64
N PHE A 78 18.00 -1.48 -7.82
CA PHE A 78 19.35 -1.76 -8.33
C PHE A 78 19.59 -3.25 -8.62
N GLY A 79 18.93 -4.16 -7.89
CA GLY A 79 19.11 -5.60 -8.03
C GLY A 79 18.04 -6.29 -8.88
N GLY A 80 16.83 -5.73 -8.95
CA GLY A 80 15.67 -6.36 -9.56
C GLY A 80 15.85 -6.66 -11.06
N GLY A 81 16.42 -5.72 -11.81
CA GLY A 81 16.74 -5.93 -13.23
C GLY A 81 17.72 -7.08 -13.47
N ALA A 82 18.74 -7.21 -12.61
CA ALA A 82 19.71 -8.29 -12.69
C ALA A 82 19.05 -9.66 -12.39
N VAL A 83 18.20 -9.72 -11.37
CA VAL A 83 17.44 -10.92 -11.00
C VAL A 83 16.47 -11.33 -12.13
N LEU A 84 15.70 -10.36 -12.65
CA LEU A 84 14.78 -10.62 -13.76
C LEU A 84 15.51 -11.14 -15.00
N ARG A 85 16.66 -10.53 -15.34
CA ARG A 85 17.50 -11.01 -16.44
C ARG A 85 17.99 -12.44 -16.21
N ALA A 86 18.46 -12.77 -15.00
CA ALA A 86 18.93 -14.11 -14.68
C ALA A 86 17.80 -15.16 -14.81
N VAL A 87 16.60 -14.83 -14.34
CA VAL A 87 15.41 -15.68 -14.45
C VAL A 87 14.96 -15.82 -15.91
N ALA A 88 14.86 -14.72 -16.65
CA ALA A 88 14.47 -14.73 -18.07
C ALA A 88 15.46 -15.51 -18.92
N LYS A 89 16.76 -15.39 -18.66
CA LYS A 89 17.80 -16.16 -19.33
C LYS A 89 17.71 -17.67 -19.03
N GLY A 90 17.45 -18.02 -17.76
CA GLY A 90 17.35 -19.42 -17.33
C GLY A 90 16.11 -20.14 -17.85
N LEU A 91 14.96 -19.44 -17.94
CA LEU A 91 13.68 -20.03 -18.32
C LEU A 91 13.37 -19.90 -19.82
N PHE A 92 13.76 -18.78 -20.44
CA PHE A 92 13.35 -18.42 -21.80
C PHE A 92 14.53 -18.16 -22.75
N GLY A 93 15.78 -18.25 -22.28
CA GLY A 93 16.97 -17.94 -23.09
C GLY A 93 17.14 -16.41 -23.37
N TYR A 94 16.30 -15.55 -22.82
CA TYR A 94 16.32 -14.10 -23.03
C TYR A 94 17.39 -13.46 -22.14
N GLY A 95 18.43 -12.90 -22.78
CA GLY A 95 19.63 -12.40 -22.07
C GLY A 95 19.78 -10.87 -22.05
N GLU A 96 18.80 -10.11 -22.55
CA GLU A 96 18.85 -8.66 -22.52
C GLU A 96 18.53 -8.09 -21.12
N PHE A 97 19.00 -6.86 -20.87
CA PHE A 97 18.70 -6.16 -19.63
C PHE A 97 17.24 -5.73 -19.62
N ILE A 98 16.52 -6.07 -18.55
CA ILE A 98 15.12 -5.67 -18.37
C ILE A 98 15.13 -4.46 -17.44
N ASP A 99 14.87 -3.28 -17.99
CA ASP A 99 14.70 -2.06 -17.23
C ASP A 99 13.26 -1.95 -16.72
N LEU A 100 13.10 -1.81 -15.42
CA LEU A 100 11.78 -1.64 -14.82
C LEU A 100 11.45 -0.15 -14.75
N PRO A 101 10.30 0.30 -15.28
CA PRO A 101 9.85 1.68 -15.09
C PRO A 101 9.81 2.04 -13.59
N ILE A 102 10.31 3.24 -13.24
CA ILE A 102 10.42 3.70 -11.85
C ILE A 102 9.07 3.60 -11.12
N PHE A 103 7.98 3.97 -11.79
CA PHE A 103 6.62 3.85 -11.25
C PHE A 103 6.29 2.39 -10.86
N VAL A 104 6.56 1.44 -11.75
CA VAL A 104 6.27 0.01 -11.52
C VAL A 104 7.13 -0.53 -10.39
N THR A 105 8.41 -0.16 -10.37
CA THR A 105 9.33 -0.55 -9.29
C THR A 105 8.83 -0.04 -7.94
N GLY A 106 8.48 1.24 -7.85
CA GLY A 106 7.93 1.84 -6.64
C GLY A 106 6.61 1.19 -6.21
N MET A 107 5.70 0.97 -7.17
CA MET A 107 4.43 0.28 -6.91
C MET A 107 4.65 -1.13 -6.33
N ILE A 108 5.59 -1.89 -6.87
CA ILE A 108 5.89 -3.25 -6.39
C ILE A 108 6.50 -3.20 -4.99
N CYS A 109 7.50 -2.34 -4.75
CA CYS A 109 8.19 -2.27 -3.46
C CYS A 109 7.22 -1.88 -2.33
N ILE A 110 6.48 -0.78 -2.51
CA ILE A 110 5.48 -0.34 -1.52
C ILE A 110 4.33 -1.34 -1.43
N GLY A 111 3.90 -1.93 -2.56
CA GLY A 111 2.86 -2.95 -2.58
C GLY A 111 3.25 -4.22 -1.81
N LEU A 112 4.52 -4.63 -1.83
CA LEU A 112 5.04 -5.71 -1.00
C LEU A 112 5.00 -5.35 0.48
N SER A 113 5.41 -4.13 0.86
CA SER A 113 5.32 -3.64 2.24
C SER A 113 3.87 -3.61 2.71
N ALA A 114 2.98 -2.93 1.98
CA ALA A 114 1.55 -2.87 2.27
C ALA A 114 0.91 -4.26 2.36
N GLY A 115 1.34 -5.20 1.50
CA GLY A 115 0.87 -6.59 1.49
C GLY A 115 1.24 -7.36 2.76
N ALA A 116 2.44 -7.13 3.29
CA ALA A 116 2.88 -7.77 4.53
C ALA A 116 2.04 -7.27 5.74
N TYR A 117 1.77 -5.97 5.82
CA TYR A 117 0.88 -5.42 6.84
C TYR A 117 -0.57 -5.86 6.65
N ALA A 118 -1.10 -5.80 5.41
CA ALA A 118 -2.46 -6.24 5.11
C ALA A 118 -2.67 -7.73 5.40
N THR A 119 -1.65 -8.59 5.22
CA THR A 119 -1.70 -10.02 5.59
C THR A 119 -2.08 -10.20 7.06
N GLU A 120 -1.43 -9.48 7.96
CA GLU A 120 -1.71 -9.60 9.40
C GLU A 120 -3.06 -8.99 9.77
N VAL A 121 -3.42 -7.86 9.15
CA VAL A 121 -4.73 -7.22 9.37
C VAL A 121 -5.87 -8.16 8.95
N ILE A 122 -5.80 -8.72 7.74
CA ILE A 122 -6.85 -9.61 7.21
C ILE A 122 -6.87 -10.91 8.02
N ARG A 123 -5.73 -11.50 8.35
CA ARG A 123 -5.65 -12.69 9.21
C ARG A 123 -6.29 -12.44 10.57
N GLY A 124 -5.94 -11.33 11.22
CA GLY A 124 -6.54 -10.94 12.51
C GLY A 124 -8.05 -10.75 12.41
N ALA A 125 -8.52 -10.12 11.35
CA ALA A 125 -9.94 -9.92 11.08
C ALA A 125 -10.71 -11.24 10.89
N VAL A 126 -10.12 -12.22 10.19
CA VAL A 126 -10.72 -13.55 10.04
C VAL A 126 -10.85 -14.25 11.39
N LEU A 127 -9.82 -14.17 12.22
CA LEU A 127 -9.82 -14.78 13.57
C LEU A 127 -10.77 -14.08 14.54
N ALA A 128 -11.10 -12.82 14.31
CA ALA A 128 -12.05 -12.05 15.12
C ALA A 128 -13.51 -12.40 14.84
N VAL A 129 -13.81 -13.12 13.73
CA VAL A 129 -15.19 -13.56 13.44
C VAL A 129 -15.60 -14.65 14.43
N PRO A 130 -16.70 -14.48 15.19
CA PRO A 130 -17.15 -15.50 16.14
C PRO A 130 -17.46 -16.84 15.45
N VAL A 131 -16.86 -17.92 15.95
CA VAL A 131 -17.02 -19.28 15.38
C VAL A 131 -18.49 -19.70 15.30
N GLY A 132 -19.29 -19.33 16.28
CA GLY A 132 -20.74 -19.61 16.30
C GLY A 132 -21.52 -19.09 15.10
N GLN A 133 -21.05 -18.00 14.44
CA GLN A 133 -21.66 -17.51 13.20
C GLN A 133 -21.48 -18.52 12.05
N ILE A 134 -20.31 -19.12 11.98
CA ILE A 134 -19.97 -20.12 10.95
C ILE A 134 -20.71 -21.44 11.26
N GLU A 135 -20.83 -21.80 12.54
CA GLU A 135 -21.55 -23.01 12.98
C GLU A 135 -23.06 -22.88 12.74
N ALA A 136 -23.67 -21.75 13.08
CA ALA A 136 -25.07 -21.45 12.79
C ALA A 136 -25.37 -21.52 11.29
N ALA A 137 -24.53 -20.91 10.46
CA ALA A 137 -24.65 -20.98 9.01
C ALA A 137 -24.52 -22.42 8.47
N ARG A 138 -23.72 -23.26 9.12
CA ARG A 138 -23.59 -24.68 8.80
C ARG A 138 -24.84 -25.44 9.19
N ALA A 139 -25.40 -25.17 10.38
CA ALA A 139 -26.58 -25.83 10.90
C ALA A 139 -27.84 -25.64 10.01
N VAL A 140 -27.97 -24.45 9.38
CA VAL A 140 -29.04 -24.18 8.40
C VAL A 140 -28.73 -24.64 6.98
N GLY A 141 -27.70 -25.49 6.78
CA GLY A 141 -27.38 -26.11 5.50
C GLY A 141 -26.66 -25.22 4.48
N MET A 142 -26.10 -24.10 4.87
CA MET A 142 -25.36 -23.23 3.92
C MET A 142 -24.12 -23.94 3.37
N SER A 143 -23.95 -23.93 2.03
CA SER A 143 -22.75 -24.44 1.36
C SER A 143 -21.50 -23.65 1.78
N ARG A 144 -20.30 -24.23 1.56
CA ARG A 144 -19.02 -23.56 1.90
C ARG A 144 -18.87 -22.21 1.21
N ALA A 145 -19.18 -22.13 -0.10
CA ALA A 145 -19.10 -20.89 -0.86
C ALA A 145 -20.09 -19.85 -0.34
N LEU A 146 -21.33 -20.25 -0.02
CA LEU A 146 -22.36 -19.33 0.49
C LEU A 146 -21.96 -18.75 1.86
N ARG A 147 -21.44 -19.61 2.77
CA ARG A 147 -20.91 -19.15 4.07
C ARG A 147 -19.74 -18.17 3.91
N PHE A 148 -18.82 -18.46 2.97
CA PHE A 148 -17.69 -17.58 2.70
C PHE A 148 -18.16 -16.19 2.26
N TRP A 149 -18.99 -16.11 1.22
CA TRP A 149 -19.39 -14.83 0.65
C TRP A 149 -20.45 -14.08 1.46
N ARG A 150 -21.39 -14.78 2.12
CA ARG A 150 -22.49 -14.13 2.86
C ARG A 150 -22.23 -13.92 4.35
N ILE A 151 -21.36 -14.72 4.95
CA ILE A 151 -21.13 -14.65 6.40
C ILE A 151 -19.71 -14.17 6.69
N LEU A 152 -18.69 -14.85 6.13
CA LEU A 152 -17.31 -14.57 6.48
C LEU A 152 -16.83 -13.24 5.90
N VAL A 153 -16.89 -13.08 4.57
CA VAL A 153 -16.33 -11.89 3.87
C VAL A 153 -16.90 -10.57 4.40
N PRO A 154 -18.22 -10.38 4.60
CA PRO A 154 -18.75 -9.13 5.12
C PRO A 154 -18.28 -8.81 6.54
N GLN A 155 -18.15 -9.83 7.40
CA GLN A 155 -17.67 -9.64 8.76
C GLN A 155 -16.17 -9.36 8.79
N VAL A 156 -15.38 -10.11 8.00
CA VAL A 156 -13.94 -9.84 7.86
C VAL A 156 -13.69 -8.43 7.34
N ALA A 157 -14.43 -7.97 6.32
CA ALA A 157 -14.32 -6.61 5.81
C ALA A 157 -14.53 -5.58 6.93
N ARG A 158 -15.56 -5.77 7.77
CA ARG A 158 -15.83 -4.89 8.90
C ARG A 158 -14.69 -4.85 9.91
N TYR A 159 -14.15 -6.01 10.30
CA TYR A 159 -13.05 -6.08 11.27
C TYR A 159 -11.72 -5.63 10.67
N ALA A 160 -11.51 -5.78 9.36
CA ALA A 160 -10.29 -5.40 8.68
C ALA A 160 -10.21 -3.89 8.35
N LEU A 161 -11.34 -3.23 8.08
CA LEU A 161 -11.39 -1.85 7.59
C LEU A 161 -10.55 -0.86 8.41
N PRO A 162 -10.61 -0.81 9.76
CA PRO A 162 -9.78 0.12 10.53
C PRO A 162 -8.28 -0.14 10.33
N GLY A 163 -7.88 -1.41 10.36
CA GLY A 163 -6.50 -1.82 10.12
C GLY A 163 -6.04 -1.54 8.69
N LEU A 164 -6.90 -1.79 7.70
CA LEU A 164 -6.62 -1.48 6.30
C LEU A 164 -6.53 0.03 6.05
N GLY A 165 -7.32 0.85 6.76
CA GLY A 165 -7.17 2.30 6.76
C GLY A 165 -5.79 2.73 7.27
N ASN A 166 -5.27 2.10 8.32
CA ASN A 166 -3.91 2.36 8.80
C ASN A 166 -2.84 1.94 7.78
N VAL A 167 -3.01 0.79 7.12
CA VAL A 167 -2.11 0.35 6.03
C VAL A 167 -2.11 1.38 4.89
N TRP A 168 -3.27 1.91 4.50
CA TRP A 168 -3.34 3.00 3.52
C TRP A 168 -2.53 4.23 3.93
N GLN A 169 -2.67 4.67 5.19
CA GLN A 169 -1.94 5.84 5.71
C GLN A 169 -0.42 5.61 5.73
N LEU A 170 0.03 4.38 6.01
CA LEU A 170 1.44 4.00 5.87
C LEU A 170 1.87 4.05 4.42
N THR A 171 1.16 3.36 3.53
CA THR A 171 1.41 3.32 2.08
C THR A 171 1.53 4.72 1.48
N LEU A 172 0.62 5.65 1.85
CA LEU A 172 0.66 7.03 1.38
C LEU A 172 1.94 7.76 1.79
N LYS A 173 2.45 7.54 3.02
CA LYS A 173 3.70 8.16 3.49
C LYS A 173 4.94 7.51 2.86
N GLU A 174 4.92 6.20 2.67
CA GLU A 174 6.03 5.45 2.06
C GLU A 174 6.29 5.85 0.60
N THR A 175 5.29 6.44 -0.10
CA THR A 175 5.53 6.97 -1.46
C THR A 175 6.65 7.99 -1.52
N SER A 176 6.88 8.76 -0.45
CA SER A 176 7.98 9.72 -0.35
C SER A 176 9.36 9.07 -0.51
N LEU A 177 9.50 7.80 -0.14
CA LEU A 177 10.77 7.07 -0.26
C LEU A 177 11.16 6.80 -1.71
N ILE A 178 10.19 6.74 -2.64
CA ILE A 178 10.45 6.50 -4.07
C ILE A 178 11.10 7.73 -4.72
N SER A 179 10.99 8.92 -4.11
CA SER A 179 11.67 10.13 -4.56
C SER A 179 13.19 9.91 -4.76
N VAL A 180 13.78 9.03 -3.94
CA VAL A 180 15.21 8.73 -3.95
C VAL A 180 15.65 8.02 -5.23
N ILE A 181 14.79 7.17 -5.81
CA ILE A 181 15.05 6.51 -7.09
C ILE A 181 14.57 7.33 -8.30
N GLY A 182 14.11 8.56 -8.06
CA GLY A 182 13.84 9.54 -9.11
C GLY A 182 12.39 9.68 -9.56
N LEU A 183 11.42 9.02 -8.90
CA LEU A 183 10.01 9.24 -9.21
C LEU A 183 9.61 10.68 -8.84
N VAL A 184 8.97 11.36 -9.80
CA VAL A 184 8.55 12.76 -9.66
C VAL A 184 7.19 12.79 -8.95
N GLU A 185 7.23 12.75 -7.63
CA GLU A 185 6.09 12.85 -6.71
C GLU A 185 6.30 14.07 -5.77
N ILE A 186 5.43 14.28 -4.76
CA ILE A 186 5.47 15.49 -3.90
C ILE A 186 6.87 15.76 -3.33
N MET A 187 7.55 14.77 -2.73
CA MET A 187 8.85 14.98 -2.09
C MET A 187 9.94 15.26 -3.10
N ARG A 188 9.89 14.64 -4.29
CA ARG A 188 10.83 14.92 -5.37
C ARG A 188 10.66 16.34 -5.89
N GLN A 189 9.43 16.78 -6.14
CA GLN A 189 9.14 18.14 -6.57
C GLN A 189 9.58 19.14 -5.51
N ALA A 190 9.27 18.89 -4.24
CA ALA A 190 9.72 19.76 -3.15
C ALA A 190 11.26 19.87 -3.09
N ALA A 191 11.97 18.76 -3.26
CA ALA A 191 13.44 18.76 -3.25
C ALA A 191 14.03 19.52 -4.44
N VAL A 192 13.46 19.37 -5.64
CA VAL A 192 13.89 20.09 -6.85
C VAL A 192 13.61 21.58 -6.71
N GLY A 193 12.40 21.98 -6.30
CA GLY A 193 12.03 23.37 -6.07
C GLY A 193 12.89 24.03 -5.00
N ALA A 194 13.11 23.37 -3.86
CA ALA A 194 14.00 23.84 -2.80
C ALA A 194 15.45 24.05 -3.27
N GLY A 195 15.95 23.11 -4.10
CA GLY A 195 17.31 23.20 -4.64
C GLY A 195 17.51 24.35 -5.65
N SER A 196 16.50 24.57 -6.52
CA SER A 196 16.56 25.60 -7.57
C SER A 196 16.34 27.01 -7.02
N THR A 197 15.40 27.19 -6.09
CA THR A 197 15.03 28.52 -5.55
C THR A 197 15.82 28.93 -4.30
N LYS A 198 16.50 27.95 -3.64
CA LYS A 198 17.14 28.12 -2.32
C LYS A 198 16.17 28.46 -1.18
N GLU A 199 14.90 28.10 -1.34
CA GLU A 199 13.81 28.32 -0.38
C GLU A 199 13.25 26.99 0.19
N PRO A 200 14.06 26.16 0.88
CA PRO A 200 13.66 24.81 1.29
C PRO A 200 12.43 24.80 2.21
N PHE A 201 12.32 25.80 3.09
CA PHE A 201 11.21 25.86 4.04
C PHE A 201 9.86 26.01 3.32
N THR A 202 9.78 26.83 2.28
CA THR A 202 8.56 27.03 1.47
C THR A 202 8.09 25.72 0.84
N PHE A 203 9.01 24.97 0.21
CA PHE A 203 8.66 23.73 -0.49
C PHE A 203 8.33 22.57 0.45
N TYR A 204 9.10 22.40 1.55
CA TYR A 204 8.81 21.31 2.49
C TYR A 204 7.54 21.56 3.32
N ILE A 205 7.21 22.80 3.64
CA ILE A 205 5.91 23.13 4.24
C ILE A 205 4.76 22.86 3.25
N THR A 206 4.95 23.17 1.97
CA THR A 206 3.97 22.86 0.93
C THR A 206 3.78 21.37 0.79
N ALA A 207 4.86 20.57 0.75
CA ALA A 207 4.78 19.12 0.76
C ALA A 207 4.04 18.59 1.99
N PHE A 208 4.36 19.11 3.18
CA PHE A 208 3.66 18.75 4.43
C PHE A 208 2.14 19.00 4.33
N VAL A 209 1.74 20.18 3.84
CA VAL A 209 0.30 20.54 3.69
C VAL A 209 -0.38 19.62 2.67
N LEU A 210 0.27 19.29 1.55
CA LEU A 210 -0.27 18.39 0.55
C LEU A 210 -0.45 16.96 1.11
N TYR A 211 0.57 16.40 1.77
CA TYR A 211 0.45 15.09 2.42
C TYR A 211 -0.62 15.09 3.49
N LEU A 212 -0.70 16.12 4.33
CA LEU A 212 -1.73 16.25 5.36
C LEU A 212 -3.13 16.32 4.73
N GLY A 213 -3.28 17.05 3.63
CA GLY A 213 -4.52 17.13 2.86
C GLY A 213 -4.94 15.76 2.32
N LEU A 214 -4.05 15.07 1.61
CA LEU A 214 -4.30 13.72 1.07
C LEU A 214 -4.64 12.72 2.18
N ALA A 215 -3.88 12.72 3.27
CA ALA A 215 -4.10 11.85 4.42
C ALA A 215 -5.46 12.13 5.08
N SER A 216 -5.82 13.41 5.28
CA SER A 216 -7.08 13.82 5.91
C SER A 216 -8.30 13.47 5.06
N ILE A 217 -8.23 13.70 3.75
CA ILE A 217 -9.30 13.35 2.81
C ILE A 217 -9.50 11.83 2.78
N SER A 218 -8.42 11.08 2.65
CA SER A 218 -8.44 9.61 2.65
C SER A 218 -9.01 9.05 3.96
N ASN A 219 -8.59 9.59 5.10
CA ASN A 219 -9.08 9.16 6.41
C ASN A 219 -10.59 9.36 6.56
N ARG A 220 -11.14 10.48 6.08
CA ARG A 220 -12.59 10.70 6.04
C ARG A 220 -13.31 9.65 5.18
N GLY A 221 -12.69 9.21 4.09
CA GLY A 221 -13.20 8.11 3.26
C GLY A 221 -13.28 6.79 4.02
N PHE A 222 -12.21 6.42 4.72
CA PHE A 222 -12.17 5.21 5.54
C PHE A 222 -13.17 5.24 6.69
N LEU A 223 -13.27 6.36 7.43
CA LEU A 223 -14.26 6.51 8.51
C LEU A 223 -15.71 6.36 8.00
N ARG A 224 -16.01 6.85 6.80
CA ARG A 224 -17.33 6.62 6.19
C ARG A 224 -17.56 5.17 5.81
N ALA A 225 -16.54 4.50 5.26
CA ALA A 225 -16.60 3.08 4.93
C ALA A 225 -16.79 2.21 6.19
N GLU A 226 -16.09 2.53 7.28
CA GLU A 226 -16.26 1.88 8.59
C GLU A 226 -17.67 2.10 9.13
N GLY A 227 -18.19 3.33 9.08
CA GLY A 227 -19.57 3.63 9.48
C GLY A 227 -20.60 2.87 8.66
N TRP A 228 -20.36 2.70 7.35
CA TRP A 228 -21.23 1.88 6.49
C TRP A 228 -21.13 0.38 6.84
N ALA A 229 -19.93 -0.15 7.05
CA ALA A 229 -19.71 -1.55 7.38
C ALA A 229 -20.28 -1.95 8.75
N ASN A 230 -20.40 -0.99 9.68
CA ASN A 230 -20.96 -1.18 11.02
C ASN A 230 -22.49 -1.01 11.12
N ARG A 231 -23.18 -0.72 10.00
CA ARG A 231 -24.65 -0.59 10.00
C ARG A 231 -25.32 -1.89 10.42
N GLY A 232 -26.28 -1.78 11.32
CA GLY A 232 -27.04 -2.93 11.82
C GLY A 232 -26.36 -3.75 12.92
N VAL A 233 -25.22 -3.30 13.42
CA VAL A 233 -24.58 -3.94 14.58
C VAL A 233 -24.75 -3.05 15.81
N ARG A 234 -25.33 -3.61 16.88
CA ARG A 234 -25.36 -2.94 18.19
C ARG A 234 -23.92 -2.89 18.73
N THR A 235 -23.37 -1.72 18.85
CA THR A 235 -22.21 -1.46 19.71
C THR A 235 -22.73 -1.49 21.13
N ALA A 236 -22.26 -2.48 21.92
CA ALA A 236 -22.49 -2.53 23.35
C ALA A 236 -21.72 -1.41 24.05
#